data_740fc23adb636d850ba9550db331afbc
#
_entry.id   740fc23adb636d850ba9550db331afbc
#
_cell.length_a   1.000
_cell.length_b   1.000
_cell.length_c   1.000
_cell.angle_alpha   90.00
_cell.angle_beta   90.00
_cell.angle_gamma   90.00
#
_symmetry.space_group_name_H-M   'P 1'
#
loop_
_entity.id
_entity.type
_entity.pdbx_description
1 polymer ?
#
loop_
_entity_poly.entity_id
_entity_poly.type
_entity_poly.pdbx_seq_one_letter_code
_entity_poly.pdbx_strand_id
1 'polypeptide(L)'
;YTRKGGVICSEILLSSHAPPEYANRETLWNEVEQIEKSKRAQLAYSFDIALQNELTLDENIELARAFCREQFVARDMIVDLAIHEGKSKNEDEPDNPHFHVLAPIRPFTEDGSWGNKQKRDYVLDEDGNRIKDAKGKDIFNAVSTTGWNDPELLKEWRRAWTEKVNE
;
A
#
# COMPACT_ATOMS: atom_id res chain seq x y z
N TYR A 1 -1.88 -13.95 6.41
CA TYR A 1 -0.62 -13.76 7.18
C TYR A 1 -0.63 -14.46 8.53
N THR A 2 -1.72 -14.47 9.26
CA THR A 2 -1.83 -15.08 10.60
C THR A 2 -1.58 -16.59 10.64
N ARG A 3 -1.55 -17.29 9.50
CA ARG A 3 -1.23 -18.72 9.40
C ARG A 3 0.26 -19.01 9.21
N LYS A 4 1.09 -17.99 8.92
CA LYS A 4 2.55 -18.13 8.92
C LYS A 4 3.05 -17.98 10.35
N GLY A 5 3.79 -18.95 10.85
CA GLY A 5 4.42 -18.85 12.17
C GLY A 5 5.30 -17.62 12.29
N GLY A 6 5.39 -17.04 13.51
CA GLY A 6 6.27 -15.89 13.78
C GLY A 6 5.63 -14.51 13.65
N VAL A 7 4.33 -14.39 13.30
CA VAL A 7 3.60 -13.12 13.39
C VAL A 7 3.35 -12.80 14.86
N ILE A 8 3.86 -11.66 15.30
CA ILE A 8 3.76 -11.19 16.69
C ILE A 8 2.73 -10.07 16.86
N CYS A 9 2.50 -9.30 15.80
CA CYS A 9 1.50 -8.25 15.76
C CYS A 9 0.91 -8.17 14.35
N SER A 10 -0.41 -7.99 14.27
CA SER A 10 -1.08 -7.70 13.00
C SER A 10 -2.28 -6.80 13.22
N GLU A 11 -2.41 -5.77 12.39
CA GLU A 11 -3.48 -4.78 12.48
C GLU A 11 -3.81 -4.17 11.11
N ILE A 12 -5.01 -3.59 11.01
CA ILE A 12 -5.39 -2.74 9.88
C ILE A 12 -5.33 -1.28 10.33
N LEU A 13 -4.58 -0.47 9.58
CA LEU A 13 -4.57 0.98 9.74
C LEU A 13 -5.44 1.59 8.64
N LEU A 14 -6.54 2.21 9.04
CA LEU A 14 -7.49 2.82 8.11
C LEU A 14 -7.04 4.21 7.71
N SER A 15 -7.25 4.55 6.44
CA SER A 15 -7.17 5.93 5.94
C SER A 15 -8.40 6.73 6.35
N SER A 16 -8.34 8.06 6.18
CA SER A 16 -9.40 8.97 6.63
C SER A 16 -10.74 8.76 5.91
N HIS A 17 -10.71 8.32 4.65
CA HIS A 17 -11.92 8.07 3.85
C HIS A 17 -12.37 6.60 3.85
N ALA A 18 -11.61 5.72 4.50
CA ALA A 18 -11.96 4.30 4.54
C ALA A 18 -13.16 4.05 5.47
N PRO A 19 -14.15 3.25 5.03
CA PRO A 19 -15.22 2.78 5.87
C PRO A 19 -14.70 2.04 7.11
N PRO A 20 -15.30 2.26 8.32
CA PRO A 20 -14.83 1.64 9.56
C PRO A 20 -14.86 0.11 9.55
N GLU A 21 -15.77 -0.52 8.80
CA GLU A 21 -15.87 -1.97 8.65
C GLU A 21 -14.62 -2.63 8.06
N TYR A 22 -13.80 -1.87 7.32
CA TYR A 22 -12.54 -2.36 6.77
C TYR A 22 -11.42 -2.50 7.81
N ALA A 23 -11.65 -2.12 9.06
CA ALA A 23 -10.80 -2.55 10.17
C ALA A 23 -10.82 -4.07 10.37
N ASN A 24 -11.88 -4.74 9.90
CA ASN A 24 -11.92 -6.20 9.82
C ASN A 24 -11.21 -6.69 8.54
N ARG A 25 -10.14 -7.47 8.73
CA ARG A 25 -9.28 -7.95 7.62
C ARG A 25 -10.05 -8.79 6.60
N GLU A 26 -10.92 -9.67 7.06
CA GLU A 26 -11.72 -10.53 6.17
C GLU A 26 -12.67 -9.68 5.33
N THR A 27 -13.36 -8.72 5.94
CA THR A 27 -14.25 -7.79 5.24
C THR A 27 -13.48 -6.99 4.19
N LEU A 28 -12.33 -6.41 4.55
CA LEU A 28 -11.51 -5.63 3.64
C LEU A 28 -11.11 -6.45 2.40
N TRP A 29 -10.50 -7.62 2.61
CA TRP A 29 -9.96 -8.38 1.48
C TRP A 29 -11.02 -9.06 0.65
N ASN A 30 -12.17 -9.44 1.21
CA ASN A 30 -13.31 -9.91 0.43
C ASN A 30 -13.85 -8.80 -0.49
N GLU A 31 -13.96 -7.57 0.00
CA GLU A 31 -14.37 -6.43 -0.84
C GLU A 31 -13.36 -6.13 -1.93
N VAL A 32 -12.05 -6.13 -1.63
CA VAL A 32 -11.01 -5.95 -2.64
C VAL A 32 -11.10 -7.00 -3.75
N GLU A 33 -11.32 -8.27 -3.41
CA GLU A 33 -11.51 -9.33 -4.40
C GLU A 33 -12.78 -9.13 -5.25
N GLN A 34 -13.85 -8.62 -4.65
CA GLN A 34 -15.12 -8.42 -5.37
C GLN A 34 -15.06 -7.26 -6.36
N ILE A 35 -14.37 -6.15 -6.01
CA ILE A 35 -14.26 -5.01 -6.92
C ILE A 35 -13.26 -5.24 -8.05
N GLU A 36 -12.31 -6.15 -7.87
CA GLU A 36 -11.30 -6.50 -8.87
C GLU A 36 -11.78 -7.64 -9.77
N LYS A 37 -12.62 -7.28 -10.75
CA LYS A 37 -13.35 -8.25 -11.61
C LYS A 37 -12.46 -9.08 -12.54
N SER A 38 -11.25 -8.63 -12.85
CA SER A 38 -10.33 -9.34 -13.73
C SER A 38 -9.57 -10.42 -12.96
N LYS A 39 -9.52 -11.64 -13.49
CA LYS A 39 -8.73 -12.74 -12.93
C LYS A 39 -7.22 -12.44 -12.83
N ARG A 40 -6.73 -11.44 -13.57
CA ARG A 40 -5.33 -10.98 -13.58
C ARG A 40 -5.17 -9.63 -12.90
N ALA A 41 -6.19 -9.14 -12.20
CA ALA A 41 -6.09 -7.86 -11.53
C ALA A 41 -5.08 -7.95 -10.39
N GLN A 42 -4.24 -6.94 -10.29
CA GLN A 42 -3.43 -6.72 -9.10
C GLN A 42 -4.35 -6.22 -7.99
N LEU A 43 -4.29 -6.85 -6.81
CA LEU A 43 -5.18 -6.55 -5.68
C LEU A 43 -4.54 -5.55 -4.71
N ALA A 44 -3.23 -5.65 -4.52
CA ALA A 44 -2.50 -4.89 -3.51
C ALA A 44 -1.07 -4.58 -3.94
N TYR A 45 -0.51 -3.53 -3.34
CA TYR A 45 0.93 -3.36 -3.19
C TYR A 45 1.40 -4.16 -1.98
N SER A 46 2.60 -4.72 -2.07
CA SER A 46 3.25 -5.45 -0.97
C SER A 46 4.62 -4.85 -0.71
N PHE A 47 4.92 -4.59 0.56
CA PHE A 47 6.20 -4.07 1.00
C PHE A 47 6.72 -4.94 2.14
N ASP A 48 7.99 -5.29 2.08
CA ASP A 48 8.73 -5.98 3.13
C ASP A 48 9.83 -5.06 3.62
N ILE A 49 9.81 -4.71 4.91
CA ILE A 49 10.67 -3.68 5.49
C ILE A 49 11.37 -4.26 6.73
N ALA A 50 12.70 -4.23 6.73
CA ALA A 50 13.51 -4.70 7.85
C ALA A 50 13.35 -3.77 9.06
N LEU A 51 13.29 -4.37 10.24
CA LEU A 51 13.31 -3.69 11.54
C LEU A 51 14.71 -3.77 12.16
N GLN A 52 14.89 -3.13 13.31
CA GLN A 52 16.20 -3.01 13.96
C GLN A 52 16.35 -4.07 15.03
N ASN A 53 17.50 -4.79 15.04
CA ASN A 53 17.84 -5.77 16.06
C ASN A 53 18.19 -5.13 17.41
N GLU A 54 18.60 -3.87 17.39
CA GLU A 54 19.01 -3.09 18.56
C GLU A 54 17.82 -2.57 19.36
N LEU A 55 16.63 -2.52 18.75
CA LEU A 55 15.40 -2.05 19.39
C LEU A 55 14.65 -3.23 20.04
N THR A 56 13.94 -2.93 21.10
CA THR A 56 12.99 -3.87 21.70
C THR A 56 11.83 -4.14 20.74
N LEU A 57 11.09 -5.20 21.00
CA LEU A 57 9.92 -5.54 20.21
C LEU A 57 8.88 -4.41 20.19
N ASP A 58 8.59 -3.82 21.35
CA ASP A 58 7.61 -2.75 21.46
C ASP A 58 8.06 -1.49 20.71
N GLU A 59 9.33 -1.13 20.77
CA GLU A 59 9.90 -0.02 20.01
C GLU A 59 9.80 -0.28 18.50
N ASN A 60 10.10 -1.48 18.04
CA ASN A 60 9.95 -1.87 16.64
C ASN A 60 8.49 -1.83 16.16
N ILE A 61 7.53 -2.24 17.01
CA ILE A 61 6.11 -2.16 16.70
C ILE A 61 5.68 -0.69 16.51
N GLU A 62 6.04 0.18 17.46
CA GLU A 62 5.70 1.60 17.38
C GLU A 62 6.38 2.29 16.20
N LEU A 63 7.64 1.95 15.90
CA LEU A 63 8.36 2.46 14.74
C LEU A 63 7.65 2.09 13.42
N ALA A 64 7.26 0.83 13.26
CA ALA A 64 6.52 0.35 12.09
C ALA A 64 5.16 1.04 11.93
N ARG A 65 4.42 1.18 13.03
CA ARG A 65 3.11 1.88 13.06
C ARG A 65 3.24 3.34 12.65
N ALA A 66 4.21 4.05 13.26
CA ALA A 66 4.44 5.46 12.96
C ALA A 66 4.80 5.65 11.49
N PHE A 67 5.72 4.85 10.97
CA PHE A 67 6.09 4.91 9.55
C PHE A 67 4.91 4.64 8.63
N CYS A 68 4.11 3.61 8.88
CA CYS A 68 2.93 3.31 8.07
C CYS A 68 1.91 4.44 8.09
N ARG A 69 1.67 5.07 9.24
CA ARG A 69 0.75 6.20 9.36
C ARG A 69 1.25 7.43 8.60
N GLU A 70 2.52 7.75 8.73
CA GLU A 70 3.13 8.93 8.11
C GLU A 70 3.27 8.78 6.59
N GLN A 71 3.63 7.58 6.11
CA GLN A 71 3.99 7.40 4.71
C GLN A 71 2.86 6.81 3.85
N PHE A 72 2.02 5.94 4.40
CA PHE A 72 0.96 5.27 3.64
C PHE A 72 -0.42 5.82 3.99
N VAL A 73 -0.80 5.80 5.26
CA VAL A 73 -2.15 6.25 5.70
C VAL A 73 -2.36 7.73 5.40
N ALA A 74 -1.34 8.58 5.59
CA ALA A 74 -1.39 10.00 5.25
C ALA A 74 -1.60 10.27 3.74
N ARG A 75 -1.35 9.27 2.88
CA ARG A 75 -1.65 9.31 1.44
C ARG A 75 -2.96 8.59 1.09
N ASP A 76 -3.81 8.39 2.09
CA ASP A 76 -5.12 7.73 1.97
C ASP A 76 -5.06 6.24 1.61
N MET A 77 -3.93 5.57 1.89
CA MET A 77 -3.80 4.12 1.74
C MET A 77 -4.29 3.41 3.00
N ILE A 78 -5.07 2.33 2.83
CA ILE A 78 -5.25 1.35 3.92
C ILE A 78 -3.99 0.50 4.01
N VAL A 79 -3.57 0.20 5.23
CA VAL A 79 -2.43 -0.67 5.51
C VAL A 79 -2.87 -1.90 6.29
N ASP A 80 -2.68 -3.07 5.73
CA ASP A 80 -2.69 -4.34 6.47
C ASP A 80 -1.25 -4.64 6.90
N LEU A 81 -0.98 -4.39 8.18
CA LEU A 81 0.34 -4.50 8.80
C LEU A 81 0.49 -5.85 9.50
N ALA A 82 1.60 -6.54 9.26
CA ALA A 82 2.00 -7.73 10.01
C ALA A 82 3.48 -7.64 10.37
N ILE A 83 3.79 -7.82 11.65
CA ILE A 83 5.15 -7.73 12.19
C ILE A 83 5.62 -9.12 12.59
N HIS A 84 6.84 -9.46 12.18
CA HIS A 84 7.51 -10.71 12.47
C HIS A 84 8.75 -10.47 13.32
N GLU A 85 8.95 -11.30 14.34
CA GLU A 85 10.16 -11.27 15.14
C GLU A 85 11.39 -11.76 14.33
N GLY A 86 11.15 -12.64 13.37
CA GLY A 86 12.20 -13.12 12.47
C GLY A 86 13.32 -13.90 13.15
N LYS A 87 13.00 -14.67 14.20
CA LYS A 87 13.98 -15.49 14.91
C LYS A 87 14.79 -16.36 13.97
N SER A 88 16.10 -16.24 14.03
CA SER A 88 17.00 -17.15 13.31
C SER A 88 16.90 -18.58 13.87
N LYS A 89 17.01 -19.55 12.98
CA LYS A 89 17.11 -20.97 13.37
C LYS A 89 18.56 -21.38 13.69
N ASN A 90 19.50 -20.52 13.35
CA ASN A 90 20.93 -20.69 13.58
C ASN A 90 21.39 -19.67 14.60
N GLU A 91 21.96 -20.12 15.71
CA GLU A 91 22.44 -19.25 16.78
C GLU A 91 23.57 -18.31 16.37
N ASP A 92 24.29 -18.66 15.29
CA ASP A 92 25.37 -17.85 14.74
C ASP A 92 24.87 -16.75 13.77
N GLU A 93 23.56 -16.73 13.46
CA GLU A 93 22.97 -15.74 12.56
C GLU A 93 22.07 -14.78 13.37
N PRO A 94 22.11 -13.47 13.07
CA PRO A 94 21.22 -12.52 13.73
C PRO A 94 19.75 -12.77 13.39
N ASP A 95 18.87 -12.42 14.28
CA ASP A 95 17.44 -12.34 14.01
C ASP A 95 17.20 -11.35 12.87
N ASN A 96 16.14 -11.57 12.12
CA ASN A 96 15.72 -10.71 11.02
C ASN A 96 14.29 -10.17 11.26
N PRO A 97 14.12 -9.29 12.27
CA PRO A 97 12.83 -8.69 12.51
C PRO A 97 12.41 -7.84 11.31
N HIS A 98 11.16 -7.97 10.91
CA HIS A 98 10.65 -7.26 9.74
C HIS A 98 9.13 -7.10 9.82
N PHE A 99 8.61 -6.17 9.02
CA PHE A 99 7.17 -6.05 8.86
C PHE A 99 6.76 -6.10 7.40
N HIS A 100 5.59 -6.64 7.18
CA HIS A 100 4.91 -6.68 5.90
C HIS A 100 3.78 -5.67 5.88
N VAL A 101 3.64 -5.00 4.76
CA VAL A 101 2.52 -4.13 4.44
C VAL A 101 1.82 -4.68 3.20
N LEU A 102 0.51 -4.89 3.29
CA LEU A 102 -0.35 -5.02 2.12
C LEU A 102 -1.28 -3.80 2.08
N ALA A 103 -1.33 -3.16 0.93
CA ALA A 103 -2.18 -1.99 0.72
C ALA A 103 -3.01 -2.17 -0.56
N PRO A 104 -4.36 -2.11 -0.49
CA PRO A 104 -5.20 -2.12 -1.69
C PRO A 104 -4.79 -1.02 -2.68
N ILE A 105 -4.90 -1.32 -3.97
CA ILE A 105 -4.42 -0.41 -5.02
C ILE A 105 -5.38 0.74 -5.27
N ARG A 106 -6.69 0.53 -5.03
CA ARG A 106 -7.70 1.56 -5.27
C ARG A 106 -7.73 2.59 -4.16
N PRO A 107 -7.82 3.88 -4.51
CA PRO A 107 -8.10 4.92 -3.53
C PRO A 107 -9.56 4.88 -3.10
N PHE A 108 -9.91 5.63 -2.05
CA PHE A 108 -11.28 5.97 -1.72
C PHE A 108 -11.67 7.32 -2.31
N THR A 109 -12.95 7.48 -2.58
CA THR A 109 -13.57 8.78 -2.83
C THR A 109 -13.96 9.43 -1.50
N GLU A 110 -14.32 10.72 -1.52
CA GLU A 110 -14.69 11.46 -0.30
C GLU A 110 -15.91 10.87 0.43
N ASP A 111 -16.79 10.17 -0.29
CA ASP A 111 -17.96 9.49 0.27
C ASP A 111 -17.65 8.08 0.82
N GLY A 112 -16.39 7.66 0.82
CA GLY A 112 -15.97 6.33 1.30
C GLY A 112 -16.16 5.19 0.31
N SER A 113 -16.47 5.48 -0.95
CA SER A 113 -16.55 4.49 -2.00
C SER A 113 -15.18 4.18 -2.61
N TRP A 114 -15.02 2.99 -3.18
CA TRP A 114 -13.81 2.66 -3.93
C TRP A 114 -13.69 3.49 -5.21
N GLY A 115 -12.56 4.17 -5.36
CA GLY A 115 -12.23 4.93 -6.56
C GLY A 115 -11.62 4.07 -7.67
N ASN A 116 -11.34 4.71 -8.80
CA ASN A 116 -10.71 4.06 -9.95
C ASN A 116 -9.19 4.06 -9.80
N LYS A 117 -8.52 2.99 -10.25
CA LYS A 117 -7.04 2.89 -10.31
C LYS A 117 -6.43 3.87 -11.30
N GLN A 118 -7.14 4.10 -12.40
CA GLN A 118 -6.67 4.90 -13.53
C GLN A 118 -7.77 5.80 -14.03
N LYS A 119 -7.37 6.92 -14.62
CA LYS A 119 -8.22 7.83 -15.38
C LYS A 119 -7.72 7.94 -16.83
N ARG A 120 -8.61 8.39 -17.72
CA ARG A 120 -8.26 8.66 -19.10
C ARG A 120 -7.75 10.08 -19.22
N ASP A 121 -6.53 10.22 -19.70
CA ASP A 121 -5.94 11.49 -20.11
C ASP A 121 -6.03 11.57 -21.65
N TYR A 122 -7.03 12.34 -22.13
CA TYR A 122 -7.32 12.41 -23.54
C TYR A 122 -6.28 13.25 -24.27
N VAL A 123 -5.85 12.75 -25.44
CA VAL A 123 -4.98 13.50 -26.33
C VAL A 123 -5.82 14.58 -27.03
N LEU A 124 -5.38 15.82 -26.91
CA LEU A 124 -6.07 16.98 -27.46
C LEU A 124 -5.29 17.57 -28.64
N ASP A 125 -6.02 18.17 -29.62
CA ASP A 125 -5.45 18.99 -30.67
C ASP A 125 -5.11 20.41 -30.16
N GLU A 126 -4.62 21.27 -31.04
CA GLU A 126 -4.25 22.66 -30.75
C GLU A 126 -5.46 23.52 -30.28
N ASP A 127 -6.67 23.13 -30.67
CA ASP A 127 -7.93 23.80 -30.30
C ASP A 127 -8.56 23.22 -29.01
N GLY A 128 -7.93 22.20 -28.40
CA GLY A 128 -8.42 21.56 -27.20
C GLY A 128 -9.48 20.47 -27.43
N ASN A 129 -9.69 20.03 -28.68
CA ASN A 129 -10.61 18.94 -28.99
C ASN A 129 -9.91 17.58 -28.89
N ARG A 130 -10.67 16.55 -28.55
CA ARG A 130 -10.14 15.18 -28.49
C ARG A 130 -9.77 14.65 -29.84
N ILE A 131 -8.57 14.13 -29.99
CA ILE A 131 -8.11 13.46 -31.20
C ILE A 131 -8.71 12.05 -31.25
N LYS A 132 -9.15 11.65 -32.46
CA LYS A 132 -9.72 10.32 -32.70
C LYS A 132 -8.79 9.48 -33.55
N ASP A 133 -8.83 8.16 -33.31
CA ASP A 133 -8.14 7.18 -34.15
C ASP A 133 -8.88 6.99 -35.52
N ALA A 134 -8.30 6.14 -36.37
CA ALA A 134 -8.88 5.80 -37.68
C ALA A 134 -10.28 5.16 -37.61
N LYS A 135 -10.68 4.66 -36.42
CA LYS A 135 -11.98 4.05 -36.15
C LYS A 135 -12.96 5.02 -35.47
N GLY A 136 -12.60 6.29 -35.34
CA GLY A 136 -13.40 7.32 -34.70
C GLY A 136 -13.48 7.27 -33.19
N LYS A 137 -12.58 6.51 -32.50
CA LYS A 137 -12.49 6.45 -31.06
C LYS A 137 -11.51 7.48 -30.52
N ASP A 138 -11.85 8.08 -29.37
CA ASP A 138 -10.97 9.03 -28.71
C ASP A 138 -9.65 8.36 -28.30
N ILE A 139 -8.53 9.02 -28.61
CA ILE A 139 -7.20 8.59 -28.18
C ILE A 139 -6.95 9.12 -26.79
N PHE A 140 -6.49 8.26 -25.87
CA PHE A 140 -6.15 8.63 -24.51
C PHE A 140 -4.99 7.81 -23.96
N ASN A 141 -4.32 8.34 -22.94
CA ASN A 141 -3.38 7.63 -22.10
C ASN A 141 -4.09 7.20 -20.81
N ALA A 142 -3.85 5.97 -20.35
CA ALA A 142 -4.28 5.53 -19.03
C ALA A 142 -3.24 6.00 -18.01
N VAL A 143 -3.64 6.88 -17.10
CA VAL A 143 -2.76 7.42 -16.05
C VAL A 143 -3.26 7.01 -14.68
N SER A 144 -2.33 6.75 -13.73
CA SER A 144 -2.66 6.44 -12.36
C SER A 144 -3.44 7.59 -11.70
N THR A 145 -4.43 7.26 -10.87
CA THR A 145 -5.17 8.24 -10.08
C THR A 145 -4.46 8.64 -8.80
N THR A 146 -3.52 7.82 -8.32
CA THR A 146 -2.87 7.98 -7.01
C THR A 146 -1.39 8.28 -7.07
N GLY A 147 -0.70 7.82 -8.11
CA GLY A 147 0.77 7.88 -8.19
C GLY A 147 1.50 6.95 -7.21
N TRP A 148 0.80 6.06 -6.49
CA TRP A 148 1.41 5.19 -5.47
C TRP A 148 2.42 4.19 -6.02
N ASN A 149 2.42 3.93 -7.32
CA ASN A 149 3.40 3.10 -8.02
C ASN A 149 4.52 3.90 -8.70
N ASP A 150 4.63 5.20 -8.42
CA ASP A 150 5.70 6.02 -8.96
C ASP A 150 7.06 5.57 -8.37
N PRO A 151 8.08 5.28 -9.20
CA PRO A 151 9.42 4.94 -8.74
C PRO A 151 10.06 6.00 -7.84
N GLU A 152 9.76 7.29 -8.03
CA GLU A 152 10.28 8.35 -7.17
C GLU A 152 9.66 8.30 -5.77
N LEU A 153 8.36 7.99 -5.66
CA LEU A 153 7.70 7.79 -4.38
C LEU A 153 8.33 6.62 -3.59
N LEU A 154 8.70 5.54 -4.28
CA LEU A 154 9.41 4.42 -3.63
C LEU A 154 10.77 4.85 -3.07
N LYS A 155 11.49 5.73 -3.78
CA LYS A 155 12.76 6.30 -3.28
C LYS A 155 12.53 7.20 -2.07
N GLU A 156 11.46 7.99 -2.07
CA GLU A 156 11.06 8.81 -0.93
C GLU A 156 10.78 7.95 0.30
N TRP A 157 10.01 6.87 0.17
CA TRP A 157 9.73 5.93 1.25
C TRP A 157 10.99 5.27 1.82
N ARG A 158 11.92 4.87 0.95
CA ARG A 158 13.21 4.31 1.39
C ARG A 158 14.03 5.31 2.19
N ARG A 159 14.07 6.57 1.74
CA ARG A 159 14.77 7.66 2.45
C ARG A 159 14.09 7.94 3.79
N ALA A 160 12.76 8.10 3.81
CA ALA A 160 12.00 8.33 5.02
C ALA A 160 12.18 7.20 6.05
N TRP A 161 12.26 5.94 5.59
CA TRP A 161 12.57 4.82 6.48
C TRP A 161 13.98 4.95 7.08
N THR A 162 14.97 5.24 6.24
CA THR A 162 16.36 5.42 6.71
C THR A 162 16.48 6.56 7.73
N GLU A 163 15.80 7.67 7.49
CA GLU A 163 15.77 8.80 8.42
C GLU A 163 15.13 8.40 9.74
N LYS A 164 13.96 7.75 9.67
CA LYS A 164 13.19 7.37 10.86
C LYS A 164 13.89 6.35 11.76
N VAL A 165 14.68 5.43 11.22
CA VAL A 165 15.44 4.46 12.04
C VAL A 165 16.72 5.06 12.65
N ASN A 166 17.10 6.25 12.25
CA ASN A 166 18.28 6.97 12.78
C ASN A 166 17.90 8.11 13.76
N GLU A 167 16.61 8.32 14.01
CA GLU A 167 16.11 9.23 15.05
C GLU A 167 16.23 8.62 16.44
#